data_d0381a6deba2c846ed919b7ab4ac2b82
#
_entry.id   d0381a6deba2c846ed919b7ab4ac2b82
#
_cell.length_a   1.000
_cell.length_b   1.000
_cell.length_c   1.000
_cell.angle_alpha   90.00
_cell.angle_beta   90.00
_cell.angle_gamma   90.00
#
_symmetry.space_group_name_H-M   'P 1'
#
loop_
_entity.id
_entity.type
_entity.pdbx_description
1 polymer ?
#
loop_
_entity_poly.entity_id
_entity_poly.type
_entity_poly.pdbx_seq_one_letter_code
_entity_poly.pdbx_strand_id
1 'polypeptide(L)'
;MIDVDGVISLFGFDQTGPPEGKYVSVDGIPHLIAARAGERLARLAAVFECVWCTGWEDRAEEHLPRLLGLPGGWAHLSFAPAPGAGLHWKLEAIEAHAGPERPVAWIDDAHDASCERWAAERPGATLLIETDPRVGLTDEHVATLLRWARATSA
;
A
#
# COMPACT_ATOMS: atom_id res chain seq x y z
N MET A 1 -4.05 -3.62 -2.69
CA MET A 1 -2.58 -3.57 -2.77
C MET A 1 -2.09 -2.45 -1.89
N ILE A 2 -1.11 -2.71 -1.02
CA ILE A 2 -0.68 -1.76 0.03
C ILE A 2 0.85 -1.68 0.00
N ASP A 3 1.39 -0.49 -0.28
CA ASP A 3 2.81 -0.21 -0.10
C ASP A 3 3.14 0.06 1.38
N VAL A 4 4.42 0.04 1.72
CA VAL A 4 4.93 0.28 3.08
C VAL A 4 5.59 1.64 3.20
N ASP A 5 6.62 1.88 2.40
CA ASP A 5 7.34 3.15 2.44
C ASP A 5 6.46 4.27 1.86
N GLY A 6 6.37 5.41 2.54
CA GLY A 6 5.47 6.50 2.18
C GLY A 6 3.98 6.28 2.50
N VAL A 7 3.57 5.08 2.93
CA VAL A 7 2.18 4.74 3.30
C VAL A 7 2.05 4.44 4.79
N ILE A 8 2.94 3.62 5.33
CA ILE A 8 3.00 3.14 6.72
C ILE A 8 4.27 3.64 7.39
N SER A 9 5.40 3.48 6.71
CA SER A 9 6.72 3.97 7.09
C SER A 9 6.93 5.34 6.47
N LEU A 10 6.99 6.38 7.29
CA LEU A 10 7.04 7.78 6.84
C LEU A 10 8.46 8.26 6.63
N PHE A 11 8.66 9.13 5.63
CA PHE A 11 9.95 9.76 5.34
C PHE A 11 9.78 11.14 4.67
N GLY A 12 10.89 11.86 4.52
CA GLY A 12 10.88 13.19 3.85
C GLY A 12 10.27 14.32 4.69
N PHE A 13 9.93 14.07 5.96
CA PHE A 13 9.43 15.09 6.89
C PHE A 13 10.58 15.86 7.56
N ASP A 14 10.25 17.02 8.14
CA ASP A 14 11.19 17.81 8.93
C ASP A 14 11.52 17.08 10.24
N GLN A 15 12.81 16.85 10.49
CA GLN A 15 13.29 16.16 11.68
C GLN A 15 13.08 16.97 12.99
N THR A 16 12.80 18.26 12.90
CA THR A 16 12.48 19.10 14.07
C THR A 16 11.04 18.94 14.53
N GLY A 17 10.15 18.42 13.68
CA GLY A 17 8.75 18.16 13.95
C GLY A 17 8.26 16.89 13.25
N PRO A 18 8.77 15.69 13.63
CA PRO A 18 8.34 14.47 13.00
C PRO A 18 6.83 14.23 13.22
N PRO A 19 6.14 13.59 12.26
CA PRO A 19 4.75 13.20 12.45
C PRO A 19 4.62 12.20 13.59
N GLU A 20 3.39 12.05 14.11
CA GLU A 20 3.11 11.07 15.17
C GLU A 20 3.39 9.65 14.68
N GLY A 21 4.24 8.95 15.40
CA GLY A 21 4.65 7.60 15.04
C GLY A 21 5.63 6.99 16.04
N LYS A 22 6.04 5.78 15.72
CA LYS A 22 7.03 5.04 16.50
C LYS A 22 8.22 4.68 15.62
N TYR A 23 9.42 5.05 16.06
CA TYR A 23 10.64 4.57 15.43
C TYR A 23 10.86 3.09 15.78
N VAL A 24 11.06 2.30 14.74
CA VAL A 24 11.43 0.88 14.82
C VAL A 24 12.62 0.63 13.92
N SER A 25 13.43 -0.38 14.25
CA SER A 25 14.50 -0.85 13.38
C SER A 25 14.07 -2.15 12.74
N VAL A 26 14.11 -2.20 11.41
CA VAL A 26 13.92 -3.42 10.63
C VAL A 26 15.20 -3.67 9.87
N ASP A 27 15.88 -4.77 10.19
CA ASP A 27 17.20 -5.15 9.63
C ASP A 27 18.26 -4.05 9.71
N GLY A 28 18.25 -3.31 10.83
CA GLY A 28 19.21 -2.23 11.07
C GLY A 28 18.82 -0.90 10.43
N ILE A 29 17.74 -0.84 9.66
CA ILE A 29 17.23 0.39 9.04
C ILE A 29 16.14 0.99 9.93
N PRO A 30 16.26 2.27 10.33
CA PRO A 30 15.23 2.94 11.10
C PRO A 30 14.02 3.32 10.25
N HIS A 31 12.83 3.05 10.74
CA HIS A 31 11.56 3.42 10.12
C HIS A 31 10.69 4.17 11.12
N LEU A 32 10.05 5.26 10.71
CA LEU A 32 9.00 5.90 11.48
C LEU A 32 7.64 5.32 11.06
N ILE A 33 7.12 4.41 11.86
CA ILE A 33 5.79 3.82 11.61
C ILE A 33 4.71 4.78 12.12
N ALA A 34 3.80 5.19 11.23
CA ALA A 34 2.72 6.11 11.55
C ALA A 34 1.81 5.58 12.67
N ALA A 35 1.49 6.42 13.66
CA ALA A 35 0.80 6.01 14.88
C ALA A 35 -0.54 5.29 14.65
N ARG A 36 -1.31 5.70 13.64
CA ARG A 36 -2.63 5.15 13.35
C ARG A 36 -2.68 4.17 12.17
N ALA A 37 -1.52 3.76 11.65
CA ALA A 37 -1.46 2.86 10.49
C ALA A 37 -2.17 1.53 10.75
N GLY A 38 -1.92 0.90 11.89
CA GLY A 38 -2.55 -0.39 12.26
C GLY A 38 -4.07 -0.30 12.36
N GLU A 39 -4.62 0.72 13.02
CA GLU A 39 -6.07 0.96 13.11
C GLU A 39 -6.71 1.12 11.72
N ARG A 40 -6.09 1.95 10.87
CA ARG A 40 -6.58 2.21 9.51
C ARG A 40 -6.56 0.96 8.65
N LEU A 41 -5.47 0.20 8.70
CA LEU A 41 -5.34 -1.06 7.96
C LEU A 41 -6.31 -2.13 8.46
N ALA A 42 -6.54 -2.23 9.77
CA ALA A 42 -7.55 -3.15 10.33
C ALA A 42 -8.96 -2.85 9.80
N ARG A 43 -9.31 -1.57 9.64
CA ARG A 43 -10.59 -1.15 9.03
C ARG A 43 -10.69 -1.55 7.55
N LEU A 44 -9.59 -1.46 6.80
CA LEU A 44 -9.55 -1.90 5.41
C LEU A 44 -9.62 -3.42 5.31
N ALA A 45 -8.91 -4.15 6.15
CA ALA A 45 -8.89 -5.61 6.15
C ALA A 45 -10.26 -6.25 6.50
N ALA A 46 -11.16 -5.49 7.12
CA ALA A 46 -12.55 -5.95 7.35
C ALA A 46 -13.40 -6.00 6.05
N VAL A 47 -12.92 -5.37 4.96
CA VAL A 47 -13.67 -5.23 3.70
C VAL A 47 -12.89 -5.75 2.49
N PHE A 48 -11.57 -5.61 2.52
CA PHE A 48 -10.68 -5.96 1.43
C PHE A 48 -9.84 -7.20 1.75
N GLU A 49 -9.53 -7.99 0.74
CA GLU A 49 -8.37 -8.86 0.77
C GLU A 49 -7.12 -7.96 0.64
N CYS A 50 -6.40 -7.80 1.74
CA CYS A 50 -5.19 -6.98 1.78
C CYS A 50 -3.97 -7.76 1.32
N VAL A 51 -3.15 -7.13 0.48
CA VAL A 51 -1.93 -7.71 -0.09
C VAL A 51 -0.81 -6.69 0.01
N TRP A 52 0.34 -7.11 0.56
CA TRP A 52 1.55 -6.29 0.58
C TRP A 52 2.12 -6.13 -0.83
N CYS A 53 2.24 -4.91 -1.28
CA CYS A 53 2.74 -4.52 -2.61
C CYS A 53 3.89 -3.54 -2.46
N THR A 54 5.01 -4.03 -1.94
CA THR A 54 6.14 -3.24 -1.48
C THR A 54 7.46 -3.94 -1.78
N GLY A 55 8.54 -3.17 -1.94
CA GLY A 55 9.90 -3.71 -2.05
C GLY A 55 10.39 -4.48 -0.82
N TRP A 56 9.63 -4.46 0.28
CA TRP A 56 9.90 -5.33 1.42
C TRP A 56 9.56 -6.81 1.15
N GLU A 57 8.68 -7.08 0.18
CA GLU A 57 8.21 -8.42 -0.18
C GLU A 57 7.71 -9.21 1.04
N ASP A 58 8.21 -10.43 1.26
CA ASP A 58 7.85 -11.31 2.39
C ASP A 58 8.16 -10.71 3.78
N ARG A 59 9.13 -9.81 3.85
CA ARG A 59 9.52 -9.13 5.09
C ARG A 59 8.44 -8.20 5.61
N ALA A 60 7.57 -7.67 4.74
CA ALA A 60 6.41 -6.90 5.17
C ALA A 60 5.51 -7.75 6.07
N GLU A 61 5.22 -8.97 5.67
CA GLU A 61 4.41 -9.91 6.45
C GLU A 61 5.14 -10.42 7.71
N GLU A 62 6.46 -10.56 7.65
CA GLU A 62 7.27 -10.97 8.80
C GLU A 62 7.24 -9.94 9.94
N HIS A 63 7.32 -8.65 9.62
CA HIS A 63 7.53 -7.60 10.61
C HIS A 63 6.27 -6.79 10.95
N LEU A 64 5.47 -6.41 9.94
CA LEU A 64 4.42 -5.42 10.11
C LEU A 64 3.21 -5.87 10.92
N PRO A 65 2.70 -7.11 10.82
CA PRO A 65 1.53 -7.52 11.61
C PRO A 65 1.74 -7.30 13.11
N ARG A 66 2.89 -7.71 13.63
CA ARG A 66 3.23 -7.52 15.05
C ARG A 66 3.38 -6.04 15.43
N LEU A 67 4.02 -5.24 14.56
CA LEU A 67 4.24 -3.82 14.81
C LEU A 67 2.94 -3.01 14.79
N LEU A 68 2.00 -3.41 13.94
CA LEU A 68 0.74 -2.73 13.68
C LEU A 68 -0.45 -3.29 14.46
N GLY A 69 -0.28 -4.39 15.20
CA GLY A 69 -1.36 -5.08 15.89
C GLY A 69 -2.37 -5.74 14.95
N LEU A 70 -1.91 -6.20 13.78
CA LEU A 70 -2.72 -6.89 12.79
C LEU A 70 -2.64 -8.42 12.98
N PRO A 71 -3.66 -9.17 12.54
CA PRO A 71 -3.66 -10.64 12.70
C PRO A 71 -2.58 -11.33 11.86
N GLY A 72 -2.07 -10.69 10.79
CA GLY A 72 -1.17 -11.31 9.82
C GLY A 72 -1.88 -12.27 8.85
N GLY A 73 -1.09 -12.96 8.04
CA GLY A 73 -1.60 -13.90 7.03
C GLY A 73 -1.95 -13.21 5.69
N TRP A 74 -1.47 -11.98 5.47
CA TRP A 74 -1.65 -11.30 4.19
C TRP A 74 -0.63 -11.80 3.17
N ALA A 75 -1.09 -11.97 1.93
CA ALA A 75 -0.19 -12.25 0.83
C ALA A 75 0.76 -11.07 0.58
N HIS A 76 1.90 -11.35 -0.04
CA HIS A 76 2.82 -10.34 -0.54
C HIS A 76 3.12 -10.59 -2.03
N LEU A 77 3.46 -9.54 -2.74
CA LEU A 77 3.93 -9.64 -4.11
C LEU A 77 5.46 -9.72 -4.13
N SER A 78 5.99 -10.52 -5.06
CA SER A 78 7.40 -10.54 -5.41
C SER A 78 7.60 -9.90 -6.78
N PHE A 79 8.70 -9.20 -6.97
CA PHE A 79 8.91 -8.38 -8.14
C PHE A 79 10.10 -8.89 -8.98
N ALA A 80 9.95 -8.81 -10.31
CA ALA A 80 11.02 -9.13 -11.23
C ALA A 80 12.18 -8.12 -11.11
N PRO A 81 13.44 -8.54 -11.27
CA PRO A 81 14.60 -7.67 -11.14
C PRO A 81 14.66 -6.52 -12.14
N ALA A 82 13.96 -6.62 -13.26
CA ALA A 82 13.88 -5.58 -14.29
C ALA A 82 12.46 -5.51 -14.85
N PRO A 83 11.68 -4.48 -14.49
CA PRO A 83 10.36 -4.24 -15.11
C PRO A 83 10.52 -3.93 -16.59
N GLY A 84 9.47 -4.17 -17.38
CA GLY A 84 9.41 -3.76 -18.78
C GLY A 84 9.67 -2.26 -18.94
N ALA A 85 10.38 -1.86 -19.99
CA ALA A 85 10.77 -0.47 -20.22
C ALA A 85 9.54 0.47 -20.24
N GLY A 86 9.56 1.51 -19.39
CA GLY A 86 8.53 2.54 -19.34
C GLY A 86 7.26 2.20 -18.55
N LEU A 87 7.28 1.11 -17.77
CA LEU A 87 6.22 0.74 -16.84
C LEU A 87 6.69 0.87 -15.40
N HIS A 88 5.76 1.23 -14.52
CA HIS A 88 6.00 1.19 -13.09
C HIS A 88 6.31 -0.25 -12.65
N TRP A 89 7.34 -0.44 -11.87
CA TRP A 89 7.93 -1.74 -11.54
C TRP A 89 7.01 -2.73 -10.80
N LYS A 90 5.93 -2.25 -10.18
CA LYS A 90 4.92 -3.06 -9.47
C LYS A 90 3.82 -3.60 -10.38
N LEU A 91 3.57 -2.98 -11.55
CA LEU A 91 2.37 -3.25 -12.35
C LEU A 91 2.25 -4.70 -12.82
N GLU A 92 3.36 -5.30 -13.27
CA GLU A 92 3.35 -6.68 -13.74
C GLU A 92 2.92 -7.65 -12.62
N ALA A 93 3.47 -7.47 -11.42
CA ALA A 93 3.14 -8.31 -10.26
C ALA A 93 1.69 -8.10 -9.79
N ILE A 94 1.20 -6.86 -9.80
CA ILE A 94 -0.19 -6.54 -9.46
C ILE A 94 -1.14 -7.23 -10.45
N GLU A 95 -0.90 -7.11 -11.75
CA GLU A 95 -1.74 -7.69 -12.78
C GLU A 95 -1.71 -9.22 -12.74
N ALA A 96 -0.53 -9.81 -12.54
CA ALA A 96 -0.39 -11.26 -12.39
C ALA A 96 -1.16 -11.81 -11.19
N HIS A 97 -1.19 -11.07 -10.07
CA HIS A 97 -1.92 -11.47 -8.86
C HIS A 97 -3.43 -11.26 -8.98
N ALA A 98 -3.84 -10.11 -9.47
CA ALA A 98 -5.25 -9.73 -9.51
C ALA A 98 -6.00 -10.29 -10.73
N GLY A 99 -5.32 -10.41 -11.85
CA GLY A 99 -5.95 -10.63 -13.14
C GLY A 99 -6.70 -9.39 -13.65
N PRO A 100 -7.19 -9.41 -14.90
CA PRO A 100 -7.74 -8.22 -15.53
C PRO A 100 -9.11 -7.79 -14.99
N GLU A 101 -9.93 -8.73 -14.53
CA GLU A 101 -11.33 -8.49 -14.20
C GLU A 101 -11.57 -8.13 -12.71
N ARG A 102 -10.67 -8.57 -11.81
CA ARG A 102 -10.86 -8.39 -10.38
C ARG A 102 -10.71 -6.92 -10.00
N PRO A 103 -11.63 -6.33 -9.21
CA PRO A 103 -11.47 -4.98 -8.70
C PRO A 103 -10.20 -4.84 -7.86
N VAL A 104 -9.43 -3.77 -8.10
CA VAL A 104 -8.17 -3.49 -7.40
C VAL A 104 -8.16 -2.07 -6.85
N ALA A 105 -7.91 -1.92 -5.56
CA ALA A 105 -7.48 -0.67 -4.96
C ALA A 105 -5.98 -0.75 -4.64
N TRP A 106 -5.21 0.26 -5.04
CA TRP A 106 -3.77 0.31 -4.82
C TRP A 106 -3.36 1.61 -4.13
N ILE A 107 -2.74 1.47 -2.95
CA ILE A 107 -2.26 2.55 -2.08
C ILE A 107 -0.75 2.59 -2.19
N ASP A 108 -0.20 3.73 -2.63
CA ASP A 108 1.23 3.92 -2.89
C ASP A 108 1.55 5.42 -2.85
N ASP A 109 2.79 5.80 -2.61
CA ASP A 109 3.23 7.21 -2.64
C ASP A 109 3.87 7.61 -3.98
N ALA A 110 4.02 6.67 -4.90
CA ALA A 110 4.82 6.85 -6.12
C ALA A 110 4.12 6.38 -7.40
N HIS A 111 2.81 6.62 -7.52
CA HIS A 111 2.11 6.37 -8.78
C HIS A 111 2.68 7.28 -9.89
N ASP A 112 2.79 6.75 -11.10
CA ASP A 112 3.19 7.49 -12.29
C ASP A 112 2.14 7.38 -13.41
N ALA A 113 2.39 8.05 -14.53
CA ALA A 113 1.49 8.03 -15.68
C ALA A 113 1.24 6.61 -16.27
N SER A 114 2.14 5.64 -16.03
CA SER A 114 1.89 4.25 -16.43
C SER A 114 0.87 3.56 -15.53
N CYS A 115 0.84 3.90 -14.24
CA CYS A 115 -0.17 3.43 -13.29
C CYS A 115 -1.56 3.95 -13.65
N GLU A 116 -1.67 5.23 -13.99
CA GLU A 116 -2.93 5.87 -14.41
C GLU A 116 -3.49 5.23 -15.69
N ARG A 117 -2.64 5.04 -16.70
CA ARG A 117 -3.04 4.37 -17.95
C ARG A 117 -3.50 2.94 -17.68
N TRP A 118 -2.71 2.17 -16.95
CA TRP A 118 -3.06 0.81 -16.58
C TRP A 118 -4.41 0.75 -15.85
N ALA A 119 -4.65 1.63 -14.89
CA ALA A 119 -5.90 1.67 -14.15
C ALA A 119 -7.11 2.00 -15.05
N ALA A 120 -6.93 2.89 -16.04
CA ALA A 120 -7.97 3.28 -16.98
C ALA A 120 -8.28 2.20 -18.03
N GLU A 121 -7.29 1.38 -18.39
CA GLU A 121 -7.41 0.35 -19.42
C GLU A 121 -7.92 -1.00 -18.88
N ARG A 122 -7.87 -1.22 -17.55
CA ARG A 122 -8.36 -2.48 -16.95
C ARG A 122 -9.87 -2.62 -17.07
N PRO A 123 -10.37 -3.82 -17.45
CA PRO A 123 -11.81 -4.14 -17.38
C PRO A 123 -12.33 -4.10 -15.93
N GLY A 124 -11.57 -4.60 -14.98
CA GLY A 124 -11.88 -4.57 -13.56
C GLY A 124 -11.76 -3.17 -12.96
N ALA A 125 -12.74 -2.76 -12.16
CA ALA A 125 -12.72 -1.47 -11.48
C ALA A 125 -11.39 -1.26 -10.72
N THR A 126 -10.73 -0.13 -10.95
CA THR A 126 -9.43 0.16 -10.34
C THR A 126 -9.44 1.52 -9.68
N LEU A 127 -8.93 1.57 -8.44
CA LEU A 127 -8.76 2.80 -7.67
C LEU A 127 -7.30 2.96 -7.24
N LEU A 128 -6.68 4.05 -7.64
CA LEU A 128 -5.37 4.46 -7.15
C LEU A 128 -5.53 5.46 -6.00
N ILE A 129 -4.84 5.23 -4.90
CA ILE A 129 -4.75 6.15 -3.77
C ILE A 129 -3.29 6.53 -3.60
N GLU A 130 -2.97 7.76 -3.95
CA GLU A 130 -1.64 8.33 -3.74
C GLU A 130 -1.53 8.91 -2.33
N THR A 131 -0.44 8.62 -1.63
CA THR A 131 -0.15 9.15 -0.31
C THR A 131 0.99 10.17 -0.35
N ASP A 132 0.99 11.15 0.54
CA ASP A 132 2.17 11.95 0.83
C ASP A 132 3.08 11.16 1.77
N PRO A 133 4.34 10.85 1.41
CA PRO A 133 5.23 10.02 2.23
C PRO A 133 5.54 10.63 3.61
N ARG A 134 5.29 11.93 3.80
CA ARG A 134 5.43 12.61 5.09
C ARG A 134 4.24 12.40 6.02
N VAL A 135 3.10 11.94 5.48
CA VAL A 135 1.81 11.80 6.18
C VAL A 135 1.33 10.36 6.19
N GLY A 136 1.51 9.65 5.06
CA GLY A 136 1.07 8.27 4.85
C GLY A 136 -0.44 8.12 4.66
N LEU A 137 -0.94 6.93 4.97
CA LEU A 137 -2.36 6.59 4.88
C LEU A 137 -3.18 7.42 5.88
N THR A 138 -4.21 8.12 5.40
CA THR A 138 -5.09 8.99 6.22
C THR A 138 -6.49 8.38 6.42
N ASP A 139 -7.28 8.95 7.34
CA ASP A 139 -8.70 8.58 7.50
C ASP A 139 -9.54 8.93 6.28
N GLU A 140 -9.18 9.97 5.54
CA GLU A 140 -9.84 10.34 4.29
C GLU A 140 -9.60 9.30 3.20
N HIS A 141 -8.37 8.80 3.07
CA HIS A 141 -8.04 7.68 2.17
C HIS A 141 -8.87 6.44 2.53
N VAL A 142 -8.93 6.08 3.80
CA VAL A 142 -9.73 4.94 4.27
C VAL A 142 -11.21 5.14 3.94
N ALA A 143 -11.77 6.32 4.20
CA ALA A 143 -13.17 6.62 3.87
C ALA A 143 -13.46 6.52 2.37
N THR A 144 -12.52 6.96 1.52
CA THR A 144 -12.62 6.87 0.06
C THR A 144 -12.60 5.40 -0.40
N LEU A 145 -11.67 4.60 0.11
CA LEU A 145 -11.58 3.17 -0.17
C LEU A 145 -12.85 2.42 0.22
N LEU A 146 -13.39 2.68 1.42
CA LEU A 146 -14.60 2.03 1.90
C LEU A 146 -15.85 2.43 1.08
N ARG A 147 -15.93 3.68 0.61
CA ARG A 147 -17.01 4.09 -0.32
C ARG A 147 -16.89 3.39 -1.66
N TRP A 148 -15.67 3.32 -2.20
CA TRP A 148 -15.41 2.65 -3.46
C TRP A 148 -15.75 1.16 -3.40
N ALA A 149 -15.36 0.45 -2.33
CA ALA A 149 -15.68 -0.96 -2.15
C ALA A 149 -17.19 -1.23 -2.19
N ARG A 150 -18.01 -0.37 -1.55
CA ARG A 150 -19.46 -0.50 -1.60
C ARG A 150 -20.04 -0.31 -3.00
N ALA A 151 -19.47 0.61 -3.78
CA ALA A 151 -19.93 0.89 -5.14
C ALA A 151 -19.55 -0.23 -6.12
N THR A 152 -18.45 -0.94 -5.88
CA THR A 152 -17.97 -2.04 -6.74
C THR A 152 -18.54 -3.41 -6.37
N SER A 153 -19.15 -3.55 -5.18
CA SER A 153 -19.79 -4.79 -4.73
C SER A 153 -21.31 -4.83 -5.00
N ALA A 154 -21.88 -3.76 -5.54
CA ALA A 154 -23.29 -3.63 -5.89
C ALA A 154 -23.52 -4.01 -7.36
#